data_f1b10826be80702a7fddbecec8a3bc81
#
_entry.id   f1b10826be80702a7fddbecec8a3bc81
#
_cell.length_a   1.000
_cell.length_b   1.000
_cell.length_c   1.000
_cell.angle_alpha   90.00
_cell.angle_beta   90.00
_cell.angle_gamma   90.00
#
_symmetry.space_group_name_H-M   'P 1'
#
loop_
_entity.id
_entity.type
_entity.pdbx_description
1 polymer ?
#
loop_
_entity_poly.entity_id
_entity_poly.type
_entity_poly.pdbx_seq_one_letter_code
_entity_poly.pdbx_strand_id
1 'polypeptide(L)'
;MIEYSYKTIHSLRHAKHRKFYNKFVIEGKRLVESALVYNVAIDTIFCSTNFLKDNKSWIQKYLNRSTIIKRIDKKTFLKICNTKSPQGILAVCNIPKQNQIKLAIDRWVYLDNISDPGNMGTLIRSCAWFGIKNIALSHECTDPYNPKSIRAAMGAHFVLTIHTNTDLSVFKKTHKIIAADLKGENASAYEFPNKCVLVLGSEAHGISKQNLNCIDDFIFINKLGYGDSLNVSTAGTILIYLLMNELV
;
A
#
# COMPACT_ATOMS: atom_id res chain seq x y z
N MET A 1 -18.55 10.52 -18.32
CA MET A 1 -18.25 10.82 -16.91
C MET A 1 -19.22 10.00 -16.06
N ILE A 2 -18.72 9.13 -15.18
CA ILE A 2 -19.62 8.32 -14.33
C ILE A 2 -20.15 9.26 -13.24
N GLU A 3 -21.44 9.46 -13.20
CA GLU A 3 -22.07 10.19 -12.11
C GLU A 3 -22.15 9.28 -10.89
N TYR A 4 -21.30 9.53 -9.88
CA TYR A 4 -21.28 8.71 -8.66
C TYR A 4 -22.49 9.05 -7.80
N SER A 5 -23.37 8.08 -7.62
CA SER A 5 -24.34 8.15 -6.52
C SER A 5 -23.59 8.01 -5.19
N TYR A 6 -24.11 8.58 -4.11
CA TYR A 6 -23.54 8.42 -2.76
C TYR A 6 -23.47 6.95 -2.33
N LYS A 7 -24.42 6.13 -2.81
CA LYS A 7 -24.42 4.67 -2.62
C LYS A 7 -23.21 4.02 -3.28
N THR A 8 -22.84 4.44 -4.49
CA THR A 8 -21.67 3.94 -5.21
C THR A 8 -20.39 4.27 -4.45
N ILE A 9 -20.19 5.52 -4.01
CA ILE A 9 -19.01 5.93 -3.24
C ILE A 9 -18.88 5.10 -1.96
N HIS A 10 -19.96 4.99 -1.19
CA HIS A 10 -19.99 4.20 0.03
C HIS A 10 -19.71 2.71 -0.23
N SER A 11 -20.11 2.17 -1.38
CA SER A 11 -19.86 0.77 -1.74
C SER A 11 -18.38 0.47 -2.00
N LEU A 12 -17.55 1.48 -2.35
CA LEU A 12 -16.11 1.33 -2.58
C LEU A 12 -15.33 0.87 -1.33
N ARG A 13 -15.94 0.87 -0.16
CA ARG A 13 -15.38 0.21 1.04
C ARG A 13 -15.21 -1.31 0.87
N HIS A 14 -15.99 -1.94 -0.04
CA HIS A 14 -15.94 -3.36 -0.34
C HIS A 14 -15.07 -3.66 -1.56
N ALA A 15 -14.19 -4.66 -1.46
CA ALA A 15 -13.26 -5.05 -2.53
C ALA A 15 -13.95 -5.34 -3.87
N LYS A 16 -15.10 -6.05 -3.85
CA LYS A 16 -15.90 -6.34 -5.04
C LYS A 16 -16.23 -5.08 -5.85
N HIS A 17 -16.63 -3.99 -5.18
CA HIS A 17 -17.01 -2.76 -5.85
C HIS A 17 -15.78 -1.97 -6.31
N ARG A 18 -14.68 -1.97 -5.54
CA ARG A 18 -13.42 -1.37 -6.01
C ARG A 18 -12.92 -2.02 -7.30
N LYS A 19 -12.96 -3.36 -7.35
CA LYS A 19 -12.59 -4.12 -8.55
C LYS A 19 -13.54 -3.83 -9.72
N PHE A 20 -14.85 -3.80 -9.48
CA PHE A 20 -15.86 -3.56 -10.51
C PHE A 20 -15.73 -2.16 -11.13
N TYR A 21 -15.60 -1.11 -10.29
CA TYR A 21 -15.49 0.27 -10.76
C TYR A 21 -14.06 0.69 -11.09
N ASN A 22 -13.07 -0.12 -10.75
CA ASN A 22 -11.64 0.21 -10.83
C ASN A 22 -11.32 1.53 -10.08
N LYS A 23 -11.91 1.70 -8.88
CA LYS A 23 -11.83 2.93 -8.08
C LYS A 23 -11.59 2.62 -6.62
N PHE A 24 -10.94 3.56 -5.92
CA PHE A 24 -10.81 3.56 -4.48
C PHE A 24 -11.05 4.95 -3.91
N VAL A 25 -11.22 5.04 -2.61
CA VAL A 25 -11.51 6.29 -1.91
C VAL A 25 -10.37 6.64 -0.97
N ILE A 26 -10.00 7.91 -0.99
CA ILE A 26 -9.09 8.51 -0.01
C ILE A 26 -9.83 9.58 0.79
N GLU A 27 -9.59 9.62 2.10
CA GLU A 27 -10.27 10.52 3.02
C GLU A 27 -9.28 11.38 3.80
N GLY A 28 -9.59 12.67 3.92
CA GLY A 28 -8.84 13.63 4.71
C GLY A 28 -7.87 14.49 3.90
N LYS A 29 -7.65 15.70 4.42
CA LYS A 29 -6.93 16.79 3.74
C LYS A 29 -5.53 16.39 3.32
N ARG A 30 -4.73 15.78 4.24
CA ARG A 30 -3.35 15.41 3.96
C ARG A 30 -3.25 14.37 2.84
N LEU A 31 -4.15 13.37 2.84
CA LEU A 31 -4.10 12.31 1.86
C LEU A 31 -4.53 12.79 0.47
N VAL A 32 -5.56 13.65 0.41
CA VAL A 32 -5.99 14.29 -0.85
C VAL A 32 -4.90 15.24 -1.37
N GLU A 33 -4.23 16.00 -0.49
CA GLU A 33 -3.09 16.85 -0.85
C GLU A 33 -1.95 16.02 -1.46
N SER A 34 -1.55 14.92 -0.81
CA SER A 34 -0.53 14.01 -1.35
C SER A 34 -0.94 13.47 -2.72
N ALA A 35 -2.20 13.06 -2.89
CA ALA A 35 -2.67 12.55 -4.18
C ALA A 35 -2.59 13.61 -5.29
N LEU A 36 -2.86 14.87 -4.98
CA LEU A 36 -2.72 15.99 -5.93
C LEU A 36 -1.25 16.26 -6.28
N VAL A 37 -0.37 16.28 -5.27
CA VAL A 37 1.09 16.50 -5.45
C VAL A 37 1.72 15.41 -6.32
N TYR A 38 1.33 14.15 -6.11
CA TYR A 38 1.85 13.01 -6.87
C TYR A 38 1.06 12.70 -8.15
N ASN A 39 0.18 13.62 -8.60
CA ASN A 39 -0.60 13.50 -9.83
C ASN A 39 -1.40 12.18 -9.93
N VAL A 40 -1.97 11.74 -8.82
CA VAL A 40 -2.87 10.58 -8.81
C VAL A 40 -4.08 10.88 -9.70
N ALA A 41 -4.51 9.90 -10.48
CA ALA A 41 -5.69 10.02 -11.33
C ALA A 41 -6.97 10.14 -10.48
N ILE A 42 -7.22 11.34 -9.98
CA ILE A 42 -8.44 11.69 -9.22
C ILE A 42 -9.58 11.92 -10.20
N ASP A 43 -10.69 11.25 -9.94
CA ASP A 43 -11.90 11.36 -10.75
C ASP A 43 -12.83 12.47 -10.24
N THR A 44 -13.04 12.51 -8.92
CA THR A 44 -13.89 13.52 -8.28
C THR A 44 -13.48 13.76 -6.84
N ILE A 45 -13.46 15.03 -6.42
CA ILE A 45 -13.28 15.42 -5.02
C ILE A 45 -14.63 15.86 -4.45
N PHE A 46 -14.96 15.33 -3.29
CA PHE A 46 -16.15 15.70 -2.53
C PHE A 46 -15.74 16.52 -1.32
N CYS A 47 -16.32 17.72 -1.19
CA CYS A 47 -16.05 18.63 -0.09
C CYS A 47 -17.34 18.98 0.66
N SER A 48 -17.27 18.95 1.98
CA SER A 48 -18.35 19.51 2.80
C SER A 48 -18.37 21.04 2.69
N THR A 49 -19.55 21.63 2.92
CA THR A 49 -19.70 23.10 2.92
C THR A 49 -18.74 23.78 3.90
N ASN A 50 -18.54 23.18 5.09
CA ASN A 50 -17.64 23.74 6.11
C ASN A 50 -16.18 23.67 5.66
N PHE A 51 -15.74 22.52 5.10
CA PHE A 51 -14.38 22.40 4.57
C PHE A 51 -14.06 23.48 3.55
N LEU A 52 -14.98 23.74 2.61
CA LEU A 52 -14.81 24.77 1.58
C LEU A 52 -14.69 26.19 2.17
N LYS A 53 -15.42 26.48 3.25
CA LYS A 53 -15.35 27.79 3.93
C LYS A 53 -14.00 27.96 4.65
N ASP A 54 -13.58 26.91 5.38
CA ASP A 54 -12.46 26.99 6.32
C ASP A 54 -11.08 26.79 5.65
N ASN A 55 -11.06 26.32 4.40
CA ASN A 55 -9.81 25.97 3.69
C ASN A 55 -9.62 26.70 2.35
N LYS A 56 -10.04 27.95 2.23
CA LYS A 56 -9.98 28.72 0.98
C LYS A 56 -8.58 28.79 0.37
N SER A 57 -7.56 29.09 1.16
CA SER A 57 -6.15 29.18 0.71
C SER A 57 -5.61 27.83 0.21
N TRP A 58 -5.97 26.75 0.90
CA TRP A 58 -5.61 25.40 0.47
C TRP A 58 -6.26 25.03 -0.87
N ILE A 59 -7.56 25.37 -1.03
CA ILE A 59 -8.29 25.15 -2.28
C ILE A 59 -7.63 25.88 -3.43
N GLN A 60 -7.31 27.17 -3.26
CA GLN A 60 -6.63 27.98 -4.28
C GLN A 60 -5.25 27.42 -4.65
N LYS A 61 -4.54 26.84 -3.69
CA LYS A 61 -3.20 26.30 -3.92
C LYS A 61 -3.22 24.97 -4.67
N TYR A 62 -4.12 24.06 -4.33
CA TYR A 62 -4.06 22.66 -4.77
C TYR A 62 -5.13 22.27 -5.79
N LEU A 63 -6.27 22.99 -5.86
CA LEU A 63 -7.36 22.65 -6.76
C LEU A 63 -7.39 23.64 -7.94
N ASN A 64 -7.12 23.12 -9.12
CA ASN A 64 -7.19 23.91 -10.36
C ASN A 64 -8.56 23.77 -11.04
N ARG A 65 -8.76 24.52 -12.16
CA ARG A 65 -10.03 24.53 -12.91
C ARG A 65 -10.41 23.19 -13.52
N SER A 66 -9.47 22.27 -13.72
CA SER A 66 -9.73 20.94 -14.27
C SER A 66 -10.17 19.93 -13.20
N THR A 67 -10.00 20.25 -11.90
CA THR A 67 -10.39 19.37 -10.81
C THR A 67 -11.91 19.39 -10.62
N ILE A 68 -12.55 18.23 -10.74
CA ILE A 68 -13.99 18.11 -10.52
C ILE A 68 -14.27 18.10 -9.02
N ILE A 69 -14.90 19.17 -8.52
CA ILE A 69 -15.25 19.32 -7.10
C ILE A 69 -16.78 19.28 -6.98
N LYS A 70 -17.26 18.35 -6.15
CA LYS A 70 -18.67 18.28 -5.75
C LYS A 70 -18.84 18.74 -4.30
N ARG A 71 -19.58 19.84 -4.12
CA ARG A 71 -19.98 20.31 -2.79
C ARG A 71 -21.15 19.49 -2.30
N ILE A 72 -21.08 19.00 -1.08
CA ILE A 72 -22.16 18.25 -0.42
C ILE A 72 -22.39 18.75 1.01
N ASP A 73 -23.59 18.55 1.52
CA ASP A 73 -23.92 18.87 2.91
C ASP A 73 -23.24 17.90 3.91
N LYS A 74 -23.15 18.32 5.18
CA LYS A 74 -22.50 17.54 6.24
C LYS A 74 -23.14 16.16 6.43
N LYS A 75 -24.47 16.06 6.35
CA LYS A 75 -25.21 14.79 6.57
C LYS A 75 -24.90 13.78 5.48
N THR A 76 -24.87 14.24 4.23
CA THR A 76 -24.51 13.43 3.06
C THR A 76 -23.04 13.05 3.10
N PHE A 77 -22.13 13.99 3.49
CA PHE A 77 -20.71 13.70 3.63
C PHE A 77 -20.45 12.56 4.62
N LEU A 78 -21.10 12.58 5.77
CA LEU A 78 -20.98 11.53 6.80
C LEU A 78 -21.42 10.14 6.28
N LYS A 79 -22.38 10.09 5.35
CA LYS A 79 -22.85 8.81 4.79
C LYS A 79 -21.86 8.14 3.85
N ILE A 80 -20.95 8.89 3.22
CA ILE A 80 -20.00 8.37 2.26
C ILE A 80 -18.61 8.11 2.86
N CYS A 81 -18.35 8.61 4.07
CA CYS A 81 -17.08 8.41 4.77
C CYS A 81 -17.01 7.07 5.49
N ASN A 82 -15.78 6.56 5.63
CA ASN A 82 -15.46 5.38 6.44
C ASN A 82 -14.86 5.76 7.81
N THR A 83 -14.45 7.02 8.01
CA THR A 83 -13.86 7.51 9.26
C THR A 83 -14.95 8.03 10.21
N LYS A 84 -14.74 7.83 11.52
CA LYS A 84 -15.68 8.31 12.56
C LYS A 84 -15.73 9.85 12.65
N SER A 85 -14.58 10.51 12.39
CA SER A 85 -14.44 11.96 12.47
C SER A 85 -13.84 12.51 11.16
N PRO A 86 -14.63 12.59 10.07
CA PRO A 86 -14.12 12.99 8.79
C PRO A 86 -13.78 14.49 8.73
N GLN A 87 -12.69 14.83 8.05
CA GLN A 87 -12.21 16.20 7.89
C GLN A 87 -12.97 17.04 6.86
N GLY A 88 -14.01 16.49 6.23
CA GLY A 88 -14.84 17.21 5.28
C GLY A 88 -14.33 17.23 3.84
N ILE A 89 -13.33 16.43 3.52
CA ILE A 89 -12.82 16.22 2.15
C ILE A 89 -12.54 14.74 1.90
N LEU A 90 -12.91 14.28 0.71
CA LEU A 90 -12.75 12.91 0.22
C LEU A 90 -12.54 12.95 -1.29
N ALA A 91 -11.69 12.07 -1.83
CA ALA A 91 -11.56 11.91 -3.27
C ALA A 91 -11.78 10.46 -3.71
N VAL A 92 -12.39 10.32 -4.89
CA VAL A 92 -12.48 9.07 -5.63
C VAL A 92 -11.34 9.05 -6.63
N CYS A 93 -10.50 8.01 -6.55
CA CYS A 93 -9.30 7.85 -7.38
C CYS A 93 -9.42 6.59 -8.24
N ASN A 94 -8.74 6.59 -9.38
CA ASN A 94 -8.59 5.40 -10.21
C ASN A 94 -7.55 4.46 -9.59
N ILE A 95 -7.84 3.16 -9.54
CA ILE A 95 -6.81 2.17 -9.27
C ILE A 95 -5.86 2.14 -10.48
N PRO A 96 -4.53 2.27 -10.27
CA PRO A 96 -3.57 2.23 -11.37
C PRO A 96 -3.71 0.92 -12.16
N LYS A 97 -3.58 1.01 -13.49
CA LYS A 97 -3.49 -0.21 -14.31
C LYS A 97 -2.24 -0.98 -13.93
N GLN A 98 -2.37 -2.28 -13.77
CA GLN A 98 -1.21 -3.14 -13.58
C GLN A 98 -0.36 -3.16 -14.86
N ASN A 99 0.90 -2.80 -14.70
CA ASN A 99 1.90 -2.94 -15.74
C ASN A 99 2.55 -4.33 -15.65
N GLN A 100 3.21 -4.74 -16.72
CA GLN A 100 4.07 -5.94 -16.67
C GLN A 100 5.18 -5.76 -15.64
N ILE A 101 5.55 -6.84 -14.96
CA ILE A 101 6.65 -6.86 -14.00
C ILE A 101 7.96 -6.59 -14.74
N LYS A 102 8.66 -5.53 -14.32
CA LYS A 102 9.95 -5.14 -14.90
C LYS A 102 11.08 -5.84 -14.15
N LEU A 103 11.49 -7.01 -14.61
CA LEU A 103 12.58 -7.80 -14.00
C LEU A 103 13.97 -7.13 -14.10
N ALA A 104 14.08 -5.99 -14.79
CA ALA A 104 15.29 -5.16 -14.78
C ALA A 104 15.47 -4.36 -13.46
N ILE A 105 14.43 -4.25 -12.64
CA ILE A 105 14.48 -3.58 -11.33
C ILE A 105 15.15 -4.50 -10.34
N ASP A 106 16.14 -3.99 -9.60
CA ASP A 106 17.04 -4.81 -8.82
C ASP A 106 16.44 -5.30 -7.49
N ARG A 107 15.70 -4.45 -6.76
CA ARG A 107 15.20 -4.77 -5.41
C ARG A 107 13.68 -4.71 -5.34
N TRP A 108 13.10 -5.79 -4.83
CA TRP A 108 11.67 -5.98 -4.66
C TRP A 108 11.32 -6.40 -3.23
N VAL A 109 10.11 -6.07 -2.82
CA VAL A 109 9.47 -6.69 -1.67
C VAL A 109 8.28 -7.50 -2.16
N TYR A 110 8.21 -8.76 -1.77
CA TYR A 110 7.10 -9.66 -2.04
C TYR A 110 6.34 -9.95 -0.75
N LEU A 111 5.04 -9.70 -0.75
CA LEU A 111 4.17 -9.96 0.39
C LEU A 111 3.37 -11.23 0.14
N ASP A 112 3.57 -12.24 0.99
CA ASP A 112 2.96 -13.56 0.86
C ASP A 112 1.85 -13.74 1.90
N ASN A 113 0.60 -13.78 1.44
CA ASN A 113 -0.60 -14.01 2.26
C ASN A 113 -0.79 -13.01 3.42
N ILE A 114 -0.44 -11.76 3.22
CA ILE A 114 -0.69 -10.71 4.22
C ILE A 114 -2.18 -10.40 4.25
N SER A 115 -2.87 -10.82 5.31
CA SER A 115 -4.33 -10.74 5.45
C SER A 115 -4.82 -9.47 6.17
N ASP A 116 -4.06 -8.94 7.16
CA ASP A 116 -4.46 -7.71 7.86
C ASP A 116 -4.17 -6.46 7.03
N PRO A 117 -5.20 -5.63 6.74
CA PRO A 117 -5.00 -4.43 5.93
C PRO A 117 -4.19 -3.33 6.65
N GLY A 118 -4.04 -3.39 7.98
CA GLY A 118 -3.16 -2.49 8.73
C GLY A 118 -1.69 -2.83 8.48
N ASN A 119 -1.32 -4.13 8.57
CA ASN A 119 0.03 -4.61 8.26
C ASN A 119 0.37 -4.36 6.80
N MET A 120 -0.55 -4.62 5.87
CA MET A 120 -0.41 -4.28 4.46
C MET A 120 -0.04 -2.80 4.27
N GLY A 121 -0.82 -1.90 4.84
CA GLY A 121 -0.57 -0.46 4.72
C GLY A 121 0.73 -0.01 5.37
N THR A 122 1.12 -0.59 6.51
CA THR A 122 2.39 -0.30 7.19
C THR A 122 3.58 -0.76 6.35
N LEU A 123 3.54 -1.95 5.78
CA LEU A 123 4.58 -2.47 4.88
C LEU A 123 4.73 -1.60 3.62
N ILE A 124 3.62 -1.23 2.98
CA ILE A 124 3.61 -0.30 1.84
C ILE A 124 4.29 1.02 2.23
N ARG A 125 4.00 1.55 3.42
CA ARG A 125 4.62 2.79 3.91
C ARG A 125 6.11 2.63 4.16
N SER A 126 6.54 1.53 4.76
CA SER A 126 7.95 1.24 5.01
C SER A 126 8.73 1.09 3.70
N CYS A 127 8.16 0.40 2.70
CA CYS A 127 8.75 0.31 1.36
C CYS A 127 8.98 1.69 0.74
N ALA A 128 7.96 2.57 0.78
CA ALA A 128 8.09 3.92 0.24
C ALA A 128 9.15 4.75 1.00
N TRP A 129 9.19 4.62 2.34
CA TRP A 129 10.14 5.36 3.18
C TRP A 129 11.58 5.00 2.89
N PHE A 130 11.87 3.71 2.72
CA PHE A 130 13.22 3.21 2.45
C PHE A 130 13.59 3.13 0.96
N GLY A 131 12.76 3.65 0.05
CA GLY A 131 13.11 3.80 -1.36
C GLY A 131 12.82 2.56 -2.24
N ILE A 132 12.18 1.52 -1.72
CA ILE A 132 11.61 0.45 -2.55
C ILE A 132 10.52 1.06 -3.43
N LYS A 133 10.60 0.83 -4.72
CA LYS A 133 9.65 1.38 -5.70
C LYS A 133 8.60 0.39 -6.17
N ASN A 134 8.88 -0.91 -6.04
CA ASN A 134 8.03 -1.97 -6.56
C ASN A 134 7.75 -3.03 -5.51
N ILE A 135 6.47 -3.35 -5.34
CA ILE A 135 5.98 -4.36 -4.41
C ILE A 135 5.16 -5.36 -5.21
N ALA A 136 5.35 -6.66 -4.95
CA ALA A 136 4.51 -7.72 -5.49
C ALA A 136 3.72 -8.39 -4.36
N LEU A 137 2.47 -8.73 -4.62
CA LEU A 137 1.55 -9.35 -3.66
C LEU A 137 1.09 -10.70 -4.20
N SER A 138 1.11 -11.74 -3.36
CA SER A 138 0.49 -13.02 -3.68
C SER A 138 -1.03 -12.90 -3.88
N HIS A 139 -1.65 -13.96 -4.40
CA HIS A 139 -3.09 -14.01 -4.67
C HIS A 139 -3.94 -13.86 -3.41
N GLU A 140 -3.47 -14.36 -2.26
CA GLU A 140 -4.20 -14.39 -1.00
C GLU A 140 -3.99 -13.14 -0.13
N CYS A 141 -3.25 -12.17 -0.62
CA CYS A 141 -3.10 -10.90 0.09
C CYS A 141 -4.41 -10.12 0.15
N THR A 142 -4.60 -9.41 1.27
CA THR A 142 -5.67 -8.41 1.34
C THR A 142 -5.49 -7.33 0.28
N ASP A 143 -6.60 -6.74 -0.17
CA ASP A 143 -6.59 -5.67 -1.16
C ASP A 143 -5.81 -4.45 -0.65
N PRO A 144 -4.71 -4.05 -1.32
CA PRO A 144 -3.89 -2.91 -0.91
C PRO A 144 -4.67 -1.58 -0.94
N TYR A 145 -5.74 -1.48 -1.73
CA TYR A 145 -6.62 -0.31 -1.81
C TYR A 145 -7.81 -0.36 -0.83
N ASN A 146 -7.79 -1.29 0.12
CA ASN A 146 -8.73 -1.29 1.26
C ASN A 146 -8.61 0.03 2.04
N PRO A 147 -9.73 0.65 2.48
CA PRO A 147 -9.68 1.91 3.24
C PRO A 147 -8.78 1.88 4.48
N LYS A 148 -8.63 0.72 5.17
CA LYS A 148 -7.71 0.57 6.30
C LYS A 148 -6.25 0.57 5.83
N SER A 149 -5.93 -0.12 4.72
CA SER A 149 -4.58 -0.13 4.12
C SER A 149 -4.18 1.28 3.64
N ILE A 150 -5.06 1.96 2.94
CA ILE A 150 -4.85 3.34 2.46
C ILE A 150 -4.53 4.29 3.63
N ARG A 151 -5.30 4.21 4.73
CA ARG A 151 -5.03 5.05 5.91
C ARG A 151 -3.69 4.72 6.56
N ALA A 152 -3.37 3.43 6.75
CA ALA A 152 -2.11 3.00 7.36
C ALA A 152 -0.89 3.41 6.52
N ALA A 153 -1.01 3.32 5.21
CA ALA A 153 0.07 3.68 4.28
C ALA A 153 0.29 5.19 4.10
N MET A 154 -0.65 6.06 4.55
CA MET A 154 -0.48 7.51 4.56
C MET A 154 -0.05 8.12 3.21
N GLY A 155 -0.52 7.58 2.08
CA GLY A 155 -0.23 8.08 0.74
C GLY A 155 0.97 7.39 0.04
N ALA A 156 1.64 6.45 0.67
CA ALA A 156 2.73 5.68 0.08
C ALA A 156 2.33 4.97 -1.24
N HIS A 157 1.05 4.63 -1.41
CA HIS A 157 0.50 4.09 -2.65
C HIS A 157 0.75 4.97 -3.89
N PHE A 158 0.97 6.27 -3.70
CA PHE A 158 1.10 7.23 -4.79
C PHE A 158 2.50 7.29 -5.40
N VAL A 159 3.48 6.71 -4.71
CA VAL A 159 4.90 6.72 -5.12
C VAL A 159 5.44 5.31 -5.42
N LEU A 160 4.59 4.30 -5.28
CA LEU A 160 4.95 2.89 -5.48
C LEU A 160 4.19 2.29 -6.65
N THR A 161 4.80 1.28 -7.28
CA THR A 161 4.09 0.36 -8.16
C THR A 161 3.76 -0.92 -7.39
N ILE A 162 2.47 -1.23 -7.27
CA ILE A 162 1.99 -2.41 -6.56
C ILE A 162 1.44 -3.40 -7.57
N HIS A 163 2.08 -4.58 -7.66
CA HIS A 163 1.65 -5.68 -8.50
C HIS A 163 0.86 -6.68 -7.66
N THR A 164 -0.43 -6.80 -7.90
CA THR A 164 -1.30 -7.75 -7.19
C THR A 164 -1.40 -9.07 -7.95
N ASN A 165 -1.76 -10.16 -7.27
CA ASN A 165 -1.93 -11.49 -7.85
C ASN A 165 -0.68 -11.94 -8.65
N THR A 166 0.47 -11.83 -8.04
CA THR A 166 1.76 -12.15 -8.65
C THR A 166 2.29 -13.47 -8.09
N ASP A 167 2.70 -14.37 -8.96
CA ASP A 167 3.42 -15.58 -8.55
C ASP A 167 4.89 -15.25 -8.27
N LEU A 168 5.42 -15.74 -7.14
CA LEU A 168 6.81 -15.51 -6.75
C LEU A 168 7.80 -16.10 -7.78
N SER A 169 7.41 -17.17 -8.45
CA SER A 169 8.21 -17.86 -9.45
C SER A 169 8.68 -16.98 -10.63
N VAL A 170 8.00 -15.85 -10.89
CA VAL A 170 8.40 -14.91 -11.96
C VAL A 170 9.80 -14.32 -11.74
N PHE A 171 10.26 -14.27 -10.49
CA PHE A 171 11.56 -13.73 -10.11
C PHE A 171 12.70 -14.76 -10.14
N LYS A 172 12.38 -16.06 -10.13
CA LYS A 172 13.33 -17.16 -9.88
C LYS A 172 14.56 -17.21 -10.81
N LYS A 173 14.42 -16.70 -12.04
CA LYS A 173 15.54 -16.72 -13.02
C LYS A 173 16.43 -15.48 -12.98
N THR A 174 16.02 -14.44 -12.27
CA THR A 174 16.64 -13.11 -12.38
C THR A 174 17.04 -12.50 -11.04
N HIS A 175 16.42 -12.94 -9.95
CA HIS A 175 16.62 -12.39 -8.60
C HIS A 175 16.91 -13.49 -7.61
N LYS A 176 17.74 -13.21 -6.64
CA LYS A 176 17.88 -14.02 -5.43
C LYS A 176 16.64 -13.81 -4.57
N ILE A 177 15.98 -14.88 -4.17
CA ILE A 177 14.73 -14.83 -3.40
C ILE A 177 15.03 -15.15 -1.94
N ILE A 178 14.87 -14.16 -1.07
CA ILE A 178 15.27 -14.18 0.34
C ILE A 178 14.02 -14.04 1.19
N ALA A 179 13.77 -15.00 2.08
CA ALA A 179 12.57 -15.00 2.91
C ALA A 179 12.90 -14.75 4.39
N ALA A 180 12.01 -13.96 5.02
CA ALA A 180 12.02 -13.81 6.48
C ALA A 180 11.44 -15.06 7.15
N ASP A 181 12.23 -15.74 7.96
CA ASP A 181 11.83 -16.90 8.78
C ASP A 181 12.63 -16.87 10.08
N LEU A 182 12.25 -17.69 11.06
CA LEU A 182 13.03 -17.88 12.30
C LEU A 182 14.29 -18.73 12.11
N LYS A 183 14.42 -19.37 10.96
CA LYS A 183 15.58 -20.19 10.54
C LYS A 183 16.33 -19.44 9.46
N GLY A 184 17.64 -19.65 9.37
CA GLY A 184 18.46 -19.04 8.34
C GLY A 184 19.66 -18.29 8.88
N GLU A 185 20.05 -17.21 8.22
CA GLU A 185 21.17 -16.35 8.59
C GLU A 185 20.68 -15.09 9.32
N ASN A 186 21.50 -14.56 10.22
CA ASN A 186 21.18 -13.30 10.88
C ASN A 186 21.13 -12.16 9.88
N ALA A 187 19.96 -11.51 9.76
CA ALA A 187 19.75 -10.44 8.79
C ALA A 187 20.72 -9.25 8.92
N SER A 188 21.29 -9.02 10.12
CA SER A 188 22.29 -7.96 10.34
C SER A 188 23.67 -8.29 9.78
N ALA A 189 23.95 -9.58 9.50
CA ALA A 189 25.20 -10.03 8.91
C ALA A 189 25.05 -10.49 7.46
N TYR A 190 23.80 -10.57 6.98
CA TYR A 190 23.49 -11.04 5.64
C TYR A 190 23.81 -9.97 4.60
N GLU A 191 24.61 -10.33 3.60
CA GLU A 191 24.94 -9.46 2.46
C GLU A 191 23.87 -9.60 1.36
N PHE A 192 23.00 -8.59 1.25
CA PHE A 192 21.92 -8.60 0.27
C PHE A 192 22.46 -8.45 -1.16
N PRO A 193 22.20 -9.40 -2.07
CA PRO A 193 22.57 -9.24 -3.47
C PRO A 193 21.91 -8.02 -4.10
N ASN A 194 22.56 -7.41 -5.10
CA ASN A 194 22.00 -6.28 -5.82
C ASN A 194 20.62 -6.59 -6.41
N LYS A 195 20.47 -7.78 -7.03
CA LYS A 195 19.18 -8.26 -7.55
C LYS A 195 18.55 -9.25 -6.58
N CYS A 196 17.58 -8.81 -5.81
CA CYS A 196 16.90 -9.67 -4.86
C CYS A 196 15.43 -9.29 -4.62
N VAL A 197 14.70 -10.27 -4.10
CA VAL A 197 13.32 -10.14 -3.64
C VAL A 197 13.27 -10.52 -2.17
N LEU A 198 12.92 -9.58 -1.30
CA LEU A 198 12.63 -9.85 0.10
C LEU A 198 11.19 -10.34 0.24
N VAL A 199 11.01 -11.56 0.69
CA VAL A 199 9.71 -12.20 0.89
C VAL A 199 9.30 -12.11 2.36
N LEU A 200 8.13 -11.54 2.61
CA LEU A 200 7.53 -11.42 3.95
C LEU A 200 6.23 -12.23 3.98
N GLY A 201 6.19 -13.25 4.82
CA GLY A 201 5.06 -14.17 4.96
C GLY A 201 4.03 -13.72 5.98
N SER A 202 2.92 -14.44 6.05
CA SER A 202 1.82 -14.25 7.00
C SER A 202 2.27 -14.49 8.44
N GLU A 203 1.71 -13.75 9.42
CA GLU A 203 1.99 -13.95 10.84
C GLU A 203 1.60 -15.34 11.34
N ALA A 204 0.52 -15.91 10.80
CA ALA A 204 -0.02 -17.18 11.27
C ALA A 204 0.71 -18.40 10.68
N HIS A 205 1.18 -18.31 9.45
CA HIS A 205 1.64 -19.46 8.68
C HIS A 205 3.02 -19.27 8.04
N GLY A 206 3.64 -18.10 8.19
CA GLY A 206 4.90 -17.78 7.52
C GLY A 206 4.75 -17.75 5.98
N ILE A 207 5.76 -18.24 5.29
CA ILE A 207 5.77 -18.37 3.83
C ILE A 207 4.87 -19.51 3.40
N SER A 208 4.04 -19.29 2.38
CA SER A 208 3.13 -20.30 1.84
C SER A 208 3.88 -21.48 1.23
N LYS A 209 3.29 -22.68 1.36
CA LYS A 209 3.91 -23.93 0.86
C LYS A 209 4.26 -23.85 -0.64
N GLN A 210 3.44 -23.19 -1.44
CA GLN A 210 3.68 -23.01 -2.88
C GLN A 210 4.93 -22.15 -3.17
N ASN A 211 5.26 -21.21 -2.28
CA ASN A 211 6.37 -20.30 -2.46
C ASN A 211 7.69 -20.82 -1.86
N LEU A 212 7.65 -21.79 -0.92
CA LEU A 212 8.84 -22.35 -0.28
C LEU A 212 9.89 -22.87 -1.30
N ASN A 213 9.43 -23.51 -2.40
CA ASN A 213 10.31 -24.03 -3.45
C ASN A 213 10.96 -22.92 -4.31
N CYS A 214 10.59 -21.67 -4.12
CA CYS A 214 11.17 -20.53 -4.82
C CYS A 214 12.23 -19.81 -3.97
N ILE A 215 12.30 -20.09 -2.66
CA ILE A 215 13.20 -19.42 -1.73
C ILE A 215 14.62 -19.97 -1.91
N ASP A 216 15.57 -19.07 -2.04
CA ASP A 216 17.00 -19.40 -2.09
C ASP A 216 17.64 -19.34 -0.72
N ASP A 217 17.35 -18.30 0.08
CA ASP A 217 17.90 -18.10 1.41
C ASP A 217 16.83 -17.68 2.41
N PHE A 218 17.07 -18.01 3.68
CA PHE A 218 16.27 -17.56 4.80
C PHE A 218 17.09 -16.66 5.71
N ILE A 219 16.46 -15.59 6.22
CA ILE A 219 17.07 -14.65 7.14
C ILE A 219 16.16 -14.41 8.34
N PHE A 220 16.76 -14.15 9.52
CA PHE A 220 16.03 -13.84 10.74
C PHE A 220 16.53 -12.56 11.40
N ILE A 221 15.65 -11.91 12.17
CA ILE A 221 16.01 -10.83 13.08
C ILE A 221 16.41 -11.45 14.41
N ASN A 222 17.62 -11.13 14.89
CA ASN A 222 18.11 -11.67 16.14
C ASN A 222 17.23 -11.25 17.33
N LYS A 223 16.79 -12.23 18.11
CA LYS A 223 15.98 -12.03 19.31
C LYS A 223 16.88 -11.89 20.53
N LEU A 224 16.88 -10.72 21.15
CA LEU A 224 17.66 -10.44 22.38
C LEU A 224 16.79 -10.43 23.64
N GLY A 225 15.48 -10.47 23.51
CA GLY A 225 14.53 -10.32 24.61
C GLY A 225 13.44 -11.37 24.63
N TYR A 226 12.23 -10.96 24.92
CA TYR A 226 11.04 -11.80 25.12
C TYR A 226 10.09 -11.78 23.90
N GLY A 227 9.28 -12.83 23.74
CA GLY A 227 8.24 -13.00 22.72
C GLY A 227 8.56 -14.11 21.73
N ASP A 228 7.57 -14.69 21.06
CA ASP A 228 7.74 -15.79 20.10
C ASP A 228 8.06 -15.29 18.70
N SER A 229 7.45 -14.17 18.30
CA SER A 229 7.67 -13.54 17.00
C SER A 229 7.39 -12.03 17.06
N LEU A 230 7.85 -11.31 16.06
CA LEU A 230 7.45 -9.93 15.78
C LEU A 230 6.24 -9.90 14.85
N ASN A 231 5.40 -8.89 15.01
CA ASN A 231 4.39 -8.59 14.01
C ASN A 231 5.05 -8.42 12.63
N VAL A 232 4.44 -8.94 11.57
CA VAL A 232 5.04 -8.95 10.22
C VAL A 232 5.38 -7.56 9.70
N SER A 233 4.60 -6.53 10.03
CA SER A 233 4.91 -5.17 9.59
C SER A 233 6.10 -4.58 10.35
N THR A 234 6.32 -4.98 11.62
CA THR A 234 7.50 -4.60 12.40
C THR A 234 8.75 -5.31 11.86
N ALA A 235 8.70 -6.64 11.72
CA ALA A 235 9.79 -7.41 11.15
C ALA A 235 10.15 -6.95 9.74
N GLY A 236 9.12 -6.78 8.89
CA GLY A 236 9.28 -6.31 7.52
C GLY A 236 9.90 -4.92 7.44
N THR A 237 9.55 -4.00 8.34
CA THR A 237 10.16 -2.65 8.37
C THR A 237 11.65 -2.72 8.68
N ILE A 238 12.07 -3.56 9.65
CA ILE A 238 13.48 -3.76 9.99
C ILE A 238 14.24 -4.38 8.80
N LEU A 239 13.69 -5.42 8.20
CA LEU A 239 14.32 -6.12 7.08
C LEU A 239 14.41 -5.25 5.81
N ILE A 240 13.39 -4.44 5.52
CA ILE A 240 13.42 -3.47 4.42
C ILE A 240 14.48 -2.39 4.67
N TYR A 241 14.64 -1.94 5.92
CA TYR A 241 15.72 -1.02 6.29
C TYR A 241 17.08 -1.64 6.03
N LEU A 242 17.34 -2.86 6.52
CA LEU A 242 18.61 -3.57 6.31
C LEU A 242 18.86 -3.77 4.80
N LEU A 243 17.87 -4.27 4.05
CA LEU A 243 17.95 -4.45 2.61
C LEU A 243 18.39 -3.17 1.88
N MET A 244 17.93 -2.00 2.29
CA MET A 244 18.20 -0.75 1.58
C MET A 244 19.39 0.03 2.12
N ASN A 245 19.80 -0.20 3.39
CA ASN A 245 20.87 0.54 4.03
C ASN A 245 22.27 0.22 3.46
N GLU A 246 22.45 -0.95 2.85
CA GLU A 246 23.70 -1.31 2.16
C GLU A 246 23.99 -0.50 0.88
N LEU A 247 23.02 0.31 0.43
CA LEU A 247 23.17 1.16 -0.77
C LEU A 247 23.62 2.58 -0.43
N VAL A 248 23.72 2.90 0.85
CA VAL A 248 24.15 4.20 1.38
C VAL A 248 25.57 4.11 1.88
#